data_9d36aef3203aa5b7524ae64407ec79ae
#
_entry.id   9d36aef3203aa5b7524ae64407ec79ae
#
_cell.length_a   1.000
_cell.length_b   1.000
_cell.length_c   1.000
_cell.angle_alpha   90.00
_cell.angle_beta   90.00
_cell.angle_gamma   90.00
#
_symmetry.space_group_name_H-M   'P 1'
#
loop_
_entity.id
_entity.type
_entity.pdbx_description
1 polymer ?
#
loop_
_entity_poly.entity_id
_entity_poly.type
_entity_poly.pdbx_seq_one_letter_code
_entity_poly.pdbx_strand_id
1 'polypeptide(L)'
;KKDFEDVFAQGIDSILTPATPSAAFGLGEMTDADPVAMYLNDVFTVTVNLAGLPGIAVPTGMDRKGLPLGLQLIGRPWEEAALLSSAYALEQAAGFVAKPEKWW
;
A
#
# COMPACT_ATOMS: atom_id res chain seq x y z
N LYS A 1 13.84 -0.14 -11.51
CA LYS A 1 13.10 0.84 -12.32
C LYS A 1 12.71 0.25 -13.67
N LYS A 2 13.66 -0.32 -14.41
CA LYS A 2 13.44 -0.88 -15.75
C LYS A 2 12.29 -1.90 -15.78
N ASP A 3 12.18 -2.76 -14.77
CA ASP A 3 11.14 -3.78 -14.72
C ASP A 3 9.73 -3.15 -14.69
N PHE A 4 9.57 -2.04 -13.98
CA PHE A 4 8.32 -1.27 -13.96
C PHE A 4 8.02 -0.63 -15.31
N GLU A 5 9.04 -0.08 -15.96
CA GLU A 5 8.91 0.51 -17.30
C GLU A 5 8.46 -0.57 -18.31
N ASP A 6 9.05 -1.76 -18.24
CA ASP A 6 8.69 -2.89 -19.09
C ASP A 6 7.24 -3.36 -18.87
N VAL A 7 6.78 -3.40 -17.62
CA VAL A 7 5.39 -3.73 -17.27
C VAL A 7 4.42 -2.70 -17.80
N PHE A 8 4.68 -1.42 -17.56
CA PHE A 8 3.81 -0.35 -18.05
C PHE A 8 3.77 -0.24 -19.57
N ALA A 9 4.87 -0.59 -20.25
CA ALA A 9 4.93 -0.64 -21.70
C ALA A 9 3.97 -1.69 -22.31
N GLN A 10 3.53 -2.67 -21.52
CA GLN A 10 2.54 -3.67 -21.94
C GLN A 10 1.08 -3.17 -21.90
N GLY A 11 0.85 -1.90 -21.59
CA GLY A 11 -0.48 -1.31 -21.53
C GLY A 11 -1.15 -1.40 -20.15
N ILE A 12 -0.40 -1.72 -19.09
CA ILE A 12 -0.89 -1.74 -17.73
C ILE A 12 -0.94 -0.31 -17.18
N ASP A 13 -2.08 0.07 -16.60
CA ASP A 13 -2.31 1.42 -16.08
C ASP A 13 -1.81 1.60 -14.65
N SER A 14 -1.94 0.57 -13.82
CA SER A 14 -1.43 0.58 -12.45
C SER A 14 -1.13 -0.84 -11.97
N ILE A 15 -0.31 -0.94 -10.93
CA ILE A 15 0.04 -2.21 -10.29
C ILE A 15 -0.55 -2.22 -8.90
N LEU A 16 -1.28 -3.29 -8.56
CA LEU A 16 -1.90 -3.48 -7.26
C LEU A 16 -1.05 -4.40 -6.40
N THR A 17 -0.73 -3.95 -5.18
CA THR A 17 -0.02 -4.75 -4.18
C THR A 17 -0.65 -4.58 -2.81
N PRO A 18 -0.36 -5.46 -1.84
CA PRO A 18 -0.59 -5.10 -0.45
C PRO A 18 0.19 -3.83 -0.09
N ALA A 19 -0.32 -3.02 0.82
CA ALA A 19 0.42 -1.86 1.32
C ALA A 19 1.52 -2.30 2.30
N THR A 20 1.19 -3.27 3.16
CA THR A 20 2.11 -3.89 4.12
C THR A 20 1.90 -5.41 4.14
N PRO A 21 2.88 -6.21 4.59
CA PRO A 21 2.73 -7.66 4.70
C PRO A 21 1.65 -8.11 5.69
N SER A 22 1.35 -7.28 6.68
CA SER A 22 0.39 -7.56 7.74
C SER A 22 -0.19 -6.27 8.30
N ALA A 23 -1.17 -6.39 9.20
CA ALA A 23 -1.64 -5.27 10.00
C ALA A 23 -0.54 -4.77 10.95
N ALA A 24 -0.80 -3.62 11.59
CA ALA A 24 0.14 -3.04 12.54
C ALA A 24 0.47 -4.00 13.68
N PHE A 25 1.73 -4.04 14.07
CA PHE A 25 2.18 -4.74 15.28
C PHE A 25 1.95 -3.86 16.52
N GLY A 26 1.93 -4.48 17.72
CA GLY A 26 1.78 -3.74 18.98
C GLY A 26 2.99 -2.89 19.32
N LEU A 27 2.78 -1.88 20.14
CA LEU A 27 3.87 -1.02 20.63
C LEU A 27 4.91 -1.88 21.37
N GLY A 28 6.16 -1.77 20.94
CA GLY A 28 7.29 -2.50 21.53
C GLY A 28 7.49 -3.93 21.05
N GLU A 29 6.55 -4.52 20.30
CA GLU A 29 6.71 -5.90 19.79
C GLU A 29 7.94 -6.10 18.90
N MET A 30 8.32 -5.06 18.15
CA MET A 30 9.46 -5.11 17.22
C MET A 30 10.74 -4.51 17.79
N THR A 31 10.78 -4.14 19.08
CA THR A 31 11.94 -3.48 19.70
C THR A 31 13.19 -4.37 19.67
N ASP A 32 13.04 -5.65 19.92
CA ASP A 32 14.11 -6.65 19.95
C ASP A 32 14.16 -7.51 18.67
N ALA A 33 13.41 -7.13 17.64
CA ALA A 33 13.38 -7.86 16.39
C ALA A 33 14.68 -7.68 15.60
N ASP A 34 15.03 -8.69 14.79
CA ASP A 34 16.07 -8.58 13.79
C ASP A 34 15.77 -7.37 12.87
N PRO A 35 16.76 -6.48 12.61
CA PRO A 35 16.59 -5.37 11.68
C PRO A 35 16.01 -5.77 10.32
N VAL A 36 16.35 -6.95 9.81
CA VAL A 36 15.80 -7.49 8.55
C VAL A 36 14.28 -7.73 8.68
N ALA A 37 13.83 -8.30 9.80
CA ALA A 37 12.40 -8.51 10.05
C ALA A 37 11.63 -7.17 10.11
N MET A 38 12.23 -6.13 10.66
CA MET A 38 11.64 -4.79 10.68
C MET A 38 11.54 -4.20 9.26
N TYR A 39 12.58 -4.35 8.44
CA TYR A 39 12.58 -3.92 7.04
C TYR A 39 11.51 -4.60 6.18
N LEU A 40 11.14 -5.84 6.49
CA LEU A 40 10.12 -6.57 5.75
C LEU A 40 8.74 -5.91 5.84
N ASN A 41 8.49 -5.05 6.83
CA ASN A 41 7.26 -4.27 6.90
C ASN A 41 7.14 -3.26 5.75
N ASP A 42 8.26 -2.82 5.19
CA ASP A 42 8.31 -1.83 4.12
C ASP A 42 8.55 -2.44 2.73
N VAL A 43 8.55 -3.77 2.63
CA VAL A 43 8.95 -4.48 1.40
C VAL A 43 8.18 -4.04 0.15
N PHE A 44 6.91 -3.68 0.29
CA PHE A 44 6.09 -3.23 -0.85
C PHE A 44 6.21 -1.74 -1.14
N THR A 45 6.54 -0.92 -0.16
CA THR A 45 6.57 0.55 -0.29
C THR A 45 7.95 1.09 -0.65
N VAL A 46 9.02 0.49 -0.13
CA VAL A 46 10.40 0.88 -0.43
C VAL A 46 10.71 0.80 -1.93
N THR A 47 10.25 -0.25 -2.59
CA THR A 47 10.48 -0.47 -4.02
C THR A 47 9.90 0.68 -4.87
N VAL A 48 8.73 1.17 -4.53
CA VAL A 48 8.06 2.29 -5.22
C VAL A 48 8.88 3.56 -5.07
N ASN A 49 9.34 3.85 -3.86
CA ASN A 49 10.20 5.01 -3.58
C ASN A 49 11.52 4.95 -4.36
N LEU A 50 12.20 3.81 -4.32
CA LEU A 50 13.47 3.63 -5.02
C LEU A 50 13.32 3.68 -6.55
N ALA A 51 12.20 3.23 -7.08
CA ALA A 51 11.90 3.31 -8.51
C ALA A 51 11.50 4.73 -8.95
N GLY A 52 11.13 5.61 -8.02
CA GLY A 52 10.68 6.97 -8.32
C GLY A 52 9.30 6.99 -8.98
N LEU A 53 8.39 6.14 -8.51
CA LEU A 53 7.05 6.02 -9.05
C LEU A 53 6.01 6.60 -8.09
N PRO A 54 4.90 7.14 -8.62
CA PRO A 54 3.79 7.54 -7.76
C PRO A 54 3.09 6.32 -7.17
N GLY A 55 2.78 6.38 -5.88
CA GLY A 55 2.06 5.32 -5.18
C GLY A 55 1.03 5.88 -4.22
N ILE A 56 -0.04 5.15 -4.00
CA ILE A 56 -1.09 5.49 -3.04
C ILE A 56 -1.56 4.24 -2.31
N ALA A 57 -1.74 4.34 -1.01
CA ALA A 57 -2.34 3.29 -0.20
C ALA A 57 -3.80 3.64 0.10
N VAL A 58 -4.66 2.65 -0.03
CA VAL A 58 -6.11 2.76 0.21
C VAL A 58 -6.51 1.74 1.27
N PRO A 59 -7.16 2.15 2.37
CA PRO A 59 -7.67 1.19 3.35
C PRO A 59 -8.82 0.39 2.72
N THR A 60 -8.75 -0.93 2.84
CA THR A 60 -9.68 -1.81 2.15
C THR A 60 -10.39 -2.83 3.03
N GLY A 61 -9.98 -2.97 4.27
CA GLY A 61 -10.59 -3.93 5.18
C GLY A 61 -9.90 -3.98 6.53
N MET A 62 -10.22 -5.01 7.30
CA MET A 62 -9.62 -5.28 8.59
C MET A 62 -9.15 -6.73 8.68
N ASP A 63 -8.16 -6.96 9.53
CA ASP A 63 -7.78 -8.32 9.91
C ASP A 63 -8.77 -8.90 10.94
N ARG A 64 -8.50 -10.13 11.38
CA ARG A 64 -9.34 -10.82 12.38
C ARG A 64 -9.35 -10.16 13.75
N LYS A 65 -8.37 -9.30 14.05
CA LYS A 65 -8.24 -8.55 15.30
C LYS A 65 -8.88 -7.16 15.22
N GLY A 66 -9.43 -6.78 14.06
CA GLY A 66 -10.02 -5.47 13.82
C GLY A 66 -8.98 -4.37 13.51
N LEU A 67 -7.79 -4.73 13.08
CA LEU A 67 -6.77 -3.78 12.65
C LEU A 67 -6.89 -3.51 11.15
N PRO A 68 -6.74 -2.24 10.71
CA PRO A 68 -6.89 -1.89 9.30
C PRO A 68 -5.84 -2.54 8.40
N LEU A 69 -6.28 -2.93 7.22
CA LEU A 69 -5.45 -3.42 6.13
C LEU A 69 -5.63 -2.52 4.91
N GLY A 70 -4.58 -2.37 4.12
CA GLY A 70 -4.61 -1.54 2.91
C GLY A 70 -4.02 -2.23 1.71
N LEU A 71 -4.45 -1.75 0.54
CA LEU A 71 -3.86 -2.08 -0.74
C LEU A 71 -3.12 -0.85 -1.27
N GLN A 72 -2.06 -1.08 -2.01
CA GLN A 72 -1.27 -0.07 -2.67
C GLN A 72 -1.48 -0.12 -4.18
N LEU A 73 -1.67 1.03 -4.80
CA LEU A 73 -1.61 1.20 -6.25
C LEU A 73 -0.34 1.95 -6.61
N ILE A 74 0.38 1.43 -7.60
CA ILE A 74 1.58 2.02 -8.16
C ILE A 74 1.24 2.50 -9.57
N GLY A 75 1.43 3.79 -9.84
CA GLY A 75 1.09 4.39 -11.11
C GLY A 75 2.30 4.64 -12.01
N ARG A 76 2.03 5.07 -13.23
CA ARG A 76 3.04 5.52 -14.19
C ARG A 76 3.64 6.85 -13.75
N PRO A 77 4.92 7.12 -14.06
CA PRO A 77 5.53 8.41 -13.80
C PRO A 77 4.69 9.55 -14.37
N TRP A 78 4.48 10.60 -13.58
CA TRP A 78 3.76 11.83 -13.96
C TRP A 78 2.26 11.64 -14.25
N GLU A 79 1.71 10.48 -13.97
CA GLU A 79 0.28 10.17 -14.17
C GLU A 79 -0.48 10.06 -12.85
N GLU A 80 -0.22 10.95 -11.90
CA GLU A 80 -0.83 10.97 -10.56
C GLU A 80 -2.36 11.12 -10.63
N ALA A 81 -2.87 11.90 -11.59
CA ALA A 81 -4.33 12.08 -11.76
C ALA A 81 -5.01 10.75 -12.09
N ALA A 82 -4.45 9.96 -13.00
CA ALA A 82 -4.95 8.62 -13.33
C ALA A 82 -4.87 7.66 -12.13
N LEU A 83 -3.76 7.75 -11.37
CA LEU A 83 -3.58 6.95 -10.15
C LEU A 83 -4.64 7.29 -9.10
N LEU A 84 -4.90 8.57 -8.86
CA LEU A 84 -5.94 9.02 -7.92
C LEU A 84 -7.33 8.56 -8.34
N SER A 85 -7.64 8.61 -9.63
CA SER A 85 -8.93 8.10 -10.15
C SER A 85 -9.09 6.60 -9.92
N SER A 86 -8.04 5.82 -10.15
CA SER A 86 -8.04 4.38 -9.89
C SER A 86 -8.17 4.08 -8.38
N ALA A 87 -7.47 4.83 -7.55
CA ALA A 87 -7.55 4.71 -6.10
C ALA A 87 -8.95 5.05 -5.57
N TYR A 88 -9.59 6.06 -6.11
CA TYR A 88 -10.97 6.42 -5.78
C TYR A 88 -11.93 5.27 -6.12
N ALA A 89 -11.79 4.67 -7.29
CA ALA A 89 -12.59 3.53 -7.69
C ALA A 89 -12.39 2.33 -6.73
N LEU A 90 -11.16 2.06 -6.33
CA LEU A 90 -10.83 1.03 -5.35
C LEU A 90 -11.46 1.33 -3.97
N GLU A 91 -11.35 2.56 -3.51
CA GLU A 91 -11.94 3.02 -2.25
C GLU A 91 -13.46 2.81 -2.23
N GLN A 92 -14.15 3.19 -3.31
CA GLN A 92 -15.59 2.99 -3.45
C GLN A 92 -15.96 1.51 -3.48
N ALA A 93 -15.22 0.69 -4.20
CA ALA A 93 -15.45 -0.75 -4.29
C ALA A 93 -15.21 -1.45 -2.93
N ALA A 94 -14.19 -1.05 -2.19
CA ALA A 94 -13.88 -1.60 -0.88
C ALA A 94 -14.91 -1.22 0.19
N GLY A 95 -15.47 0.00 0.12
CA GLY A 95 -16.49 0.48 1.05
C GLY A 95 -16.03 0.55 2.51
N PHE A 96 -14.72 0.69 2.75
CA PHE A 96 -14.17 0.73 4.10
C PHE A 96 -14.44 2.08 4.76
N VAL A 97 -15.21 2.07 5.84
CA VAL A 97 -15.62 3.29 6.57
C VAL A 97 -15.38 3.21 8.08
N ALA A 98 -14.66 2.22 8.55
CA ALA A 98 -14.40 2.02 9.97
C ALA A 98 -13.52 3.13 10.55
N LYS A 99 -13.81 3.52 11.78
CA LYS A 99 -13.06 4.51 12.57
C LYS A 99 -12.72 3.93 13.93
N PRO A 100 -11.61 4.34 14.55
CA PRO A 100 -11.26 3.89 15.90
C PRO A 100 -12.19 4.59 16.92
N GLU A 101 -13.31 3.98 17.25
CA GLU A 101 -14.39 4.55 18.09
C GLU A 101 -13.89 5.16 19.41
N LYS A 102 -12.87 4.56 20.00
CA LYS A 102 -12.27 5.05 21.24
C LYS A 102 -11.65 6.44 21.11
N TRP A 103 -11.21 6.81 19.92
CA TRP A 103 -10.41 8.01 19.68
C TRP A 103 -11.09 9.04 18.77
N TRP A 104 -12.25 8.69 18.28
CA TRP A 104 -12.89 9.46 17.21
C TRP A 104 -14.24 10.05 17.62
#